data_ff37e19a037515c34cfaf18206a3b67b
#
_entry.id   ff37e19a037515c34cfaf18206a3b67b
#
_cell.length_a   1.000
_cell.length_b   1.000
_cell.length_c   1.000
_cell.angle_alpha   90.00
_cell.angle_beta   90.00
_cell.angle_gamma   90.00
#
_symmetry.space_group_name_H-M   'P 1'
#
loop_
_entity.id
_entity.type
_entity.pdbx_description
1 polymer ?
#
loop_
_entity_poly.entity_id
_entity_poly.type
_entity_poly.pdbx_seq_one_letter_code
_entity_poly.pdbx_strand_id
1 'polypeptide(L)'
;ARPGVQRFEKFDWTGVKFLQLAIRNAPAGVRVIRVGSVETHYPVKNEGRFECSDVFLNQLWIRGRYTTLHCTHDAWEDCPGREKRQWLGDGIVHYLIDAAAFGSSSQAVDRQFLRQAAESQRTDGLLQMFAPGDHHNGGVIIPDFNLHWICAARHYLLHTGDVATIAQILPAVQRSLAWFERQSDQRGLMVDVPHWHF
;
A
#
# COMPACT_ATOMS: atom_id res chain seq x y z
N ALA A 1 -21.75 -20.79 -23.34
CA ALA A 1 -21.65 -19.56 -24.16
C ALA A 1 -22.99 -19.30 -24.85
N ARG A 2 -23.32 -18.02 -25.02
CA ARG A 2 -24.50 -17.60 -25.82
C ARG A 2 -24.06 -17.36 -27.27
N PRO A 3 -24.95 -17.51 -28.29
CA PRO A 3 -24.63 -17.12 -29.66
C PRO A 3 -24.28 -15.64 -29.79
N GLY A 4 -23.41 -15.29 -30.72
CA GLY A 4 -23.03 -13.92 -31.02
C GLY A 4 -21.73 -13.48 -30.36
N VAL A 5 -21.36 -12.23 -30.57
CA VAL A 5 -20.14 -11.63 -29.99
C VAL A 5 -20.39 -11.33 -28.52
N GLN A 6 -19.46 -11.78 -27.67
CA GLN A 6 -19.49 -11.53 -26.23
C GLN A 6 -18.18 -10.86 -25.79
N ARG A 7 -18.27 -9.93 -24.86
CA ARG A 7 -17.15 -9.32 -24.15
C ARG A 7 -17.22 -9.75 -22.70
N PHE A 8 -16.11 -10.20 -22.17
CA PHE A 8 -15.92 -10.48 -20.76
C PHE A 8 -14.77 -9.60 -20.24
N GLU A 9 -15.00 -8.96 -19.11
CA GLU A 9 -14.02 -8.15 -18.41
C GLU A 9 -14.15 -8.42 -16.93
N LYS A 10 -13.01 -8.63 -16.25
CA LYS A 10 -12.97 -8.82 -14.80
C LYS A 10 -13.07 -7.46 -14.11
N PHE A 11 -13.88 -7.34 -13.08
CA PHE A 11 -14.03 -6.10 -12.30
C PHE A 11 -12.90 -5.84 -11.32
N ASP A 12 -12.10 -6.86 -11.04
CA ASP A 12 -10.98 -6.79 -10.12
C ASP A 12 -9.67 -6.76 -10.91
N TRP A 13 -8.64 -6.10 -10.37
CA TRP A 13 -7.29 -6.12 -10.92
C TRP A 13 -6.48 -7.29 -10.35
N THR A 14 -5.46 -7.69 -11.04
CA THR A 14 -4.56 -8.77 -10.62
C THR A 14 -3.23 -8.62 -11.32
N GLY A 15 -2.12 -8.66 -10.57
CA GLY A 15 -0.81 -8.79 -11.15
C GLY A 15 -0.68 -10.15 -11.86
N VAL A 16 -0.37 -10.14 -13.16
CA VAL A 16 -0.28 -11.36 -13.96
C VAL A 16 1.00 -11.38 -14.78
N LYS A 17 1.57 -12.57 -14.90
CA LYS A 17 2.66 -12.84 -15.84
C LYS A 17 2.17 -13.60 -17.08
N PHE A 18 1.13 -14.43 -16.91
CA PHE A 18 0.54 -15.24 -17.95
C PHE A 18 -0.97 -15.17 -17.89
N LEU A 19 -1.61 -15.17 -19.05
CA LEU A 19 -3.06 -15.30 -19.19
C LEU A 19 -3.36 -16.67 -19.81
N GLN A 20 -4.22 -17.45 -19.17
CA GLN A 20 -4.69 -18.72 -19.68
C GLN A 20 -6.16 -18.62 -20.04
N LEU A 21 -6.51 -18.92 -21.29
CA LEU A 21 -7.88 -19.00 -21.75
C LEU A 21 -8.27 -20.48 -21.89
N ALA A 22 -9.19 -20.95 -21.07
CA ALA A 22 -9.76 -22.29 -21.16
C ALA A 22 -11.19 -22.22 -21.75
N ILE A 23 -11.40 -22.87 -22.89
CA ILE A 23 -12.70 -22.95 -23.55
C ILE A 23 -13.24 -24.38 -23.37
N ARG A 24 -14.46 -24.47 -22.83
CA ARG A 24 -15.13 -25.77 -22.59
C ARG A 24 -16.55 -25.72 -23.12
N ASN A 25 -17.10 -26.92 -23.48
CA ASN A 25 -18.48 -27.09 -23.93
C ASN A 25 -18.84 -26.18 -25.12
N ALA A 26 -17.98 -26.14 -26.12
CA ALA A 26 -18.14 -25.36 -27.34
C ALA A 26 -18.17 -26.25 -28.59
N PRO A 27 -19.21 -27.10 -28.79
CA PRO A 27 -19.25 -28.08 -29.90
C PRO A 27 -19.28 -27.42 -31.27
N ALA A 28 -19.79 -26.20 -31.40
CA ALA A 28 -19.79 -25.42 -32.62
C ALA A 28 -18.53 -24.59 -32.85
N GLY A 29 -17.55 -24.71 -31.95
CA GLY A 29 -16.34 -23.90 -31.94
C GLY A 29 -16.55 -22.51 -31.37
N VAL A 30 -15.41 -21.84 -31.08
CA VAL A 30 -15.36 -20.46 -30.62
C VAL A 30 -14.23 -19.75 -31.36
N ARG A 31 -14.52 -18.56 -31.86
CA ARG A 31 -13.50 -17.68 -32.42
C ARG A 31 -13.12 -16.65 -31.38
N VAL A 32 -11.90 -16.71 -30.92
CA VAL A 32 -11.33 -15.66 -30.03
C VAL A 32 -10.95 -14.48 -30.91
N ILE A 33 -11.58 -13.33 -30.64
CA ILE A 33 -11.33 -12.09 -31.39
C ILE A 33 -10.18 -11.31 -30.76
N ARG A 34 -10.16 -11.24 -29.43
CA ARG A 34 -9.12 -10.51 -28.67
C ARG A 34 -8.96 -11.08 -27.28
N VAL A 35 -7.74 -11.16 -26.81
CA VAL A 35 -7.36 -11.38 -25.40
C VAL A 35 -6.32 -10.33 -25.05
N GLY A 36 -6.41 -9.76 -23.87
CA GLY A 36 -5.46 -8.75 -23.39
C GLY A 36 -5.75 -8.34 -21.96
N SER A 37 -4.92 -7.47 -21.45
CA SER A 37 -5.10 -6.80 -20.16
C SER A 37 -5.27 -5.31 -20.36
N VAL A 38 -5.94 -4.68 -19.41
CA VAL A 38 -6.03 -3.23 -19.27
C VAL A 38 -5.22 -2.86 -18.05
N GLU A 39 -4.25 -1.98 -18.23
CA GLU A 39 -3.45 -1.44 -17.12
C GLU A 39 -4.32 -0.47 -16.31
N THR A 40 -4.28 -0.61 -14.99
CA THR A 40 -4.99 0.25 -14.06
C THR A 40 -4.11 0.55 -12.86
N HIS A 41 -4.15 1.79 -12.41
CA HIS A 41 -3.42 2.29 -11.25
C HIS A 41 -3.96 3.67 -10.86
N TYR A 42 -3.54 4.18 -9.71
CA TYR A 42 -3.81 5.56 -9.30
C TYR A 42 -3.19 6.55 -10.30
N PRO A 43 -3.88 7.65 -10.67
CA PRO A 43 -3.43 8.57 -11.72
C PRO A 43 -2.33 9.52 -11.26
N VAL A 44 -1.15 9.01 -10.96
CA VAL A 44 0.05 9.80 -10.64
C VAL A 44 0.83 10.19 -11.89
N LYS A 45 1.64 11.24 -11.78
CA LYS A 45 2.57 11.70 -12.82
C LYS A 45 3.99 11.27 -12.46
N ASN A 46 4.77 10.93 -13.47
CA ASN A 46 6.19 10.64 -13.30
C ASN A 46 6.98 11.96 -13.18
N GLU A 47 7.08 12.52 -11.98
CA GLU A 47 7.79 13.79 -11.72
C GLU A 47 9.27 13.58 -11.39
N GLY A 48 9.60 12.43 -10.76
CA GLY A 48 10.97 12.07 -10.40
C GLY A 48 11.78 11.50 -11.56
N ARG A 49 13.08 11.77 -11.55
CA ARG A 49 14.04 11.26 -12.54
C ARG A 49 15.28 10.76 -11.85
N PHE A 50 15.78 9.64 -12.33
CA PHE A 50 17.09 9.10 -11.94
C PHE A 50 17.82 8.61 -13.18
N GLU A 51 19.07 9.01 -13.30
CA GLU A 51 19.97 8.59 -14.39
C GLU A 51 21.41 8.57 -13.85
N CYS A 52 22.12 7.51 -14.17
CA CYS A 52 23.54 7.37 -13.86
C CYS A 52 24.26 6.54 -14.92
N SER A 53 25.58 6.43 -14.82
CA SER A 53 26.39 5.64 -15.75
C SER A 53 26.18 4.12 -15.64
N ASP A 54 25.59 3.64 -14.53
CA ASP A 54 25.31 2.23 -14.34
C ASP A 54 23.92 1.87 -14.89
N VAL A 55 23.93 1.06 -15.95
CA VAL A 55 22.69 0.60 -16.62
C VAL A 55 21.80 -0.23 -15.69
N PHE A 56 22.39 -1.02 -14.76
CA PHE A 56 21.62 -1.81 -13.82
C PHE A 56 20.82 -0.92 -12.85
N LEU A 57 21.43 0.11 -12.30
CA LEU A 57 20.76 1.06 -11.41
C LEU A 57 19.63 1.83 -12.13
N ASN A 58 19.85 2.23 -13.38
CA ASN A 58 18.81 2.87 -14.18
C ASN A 58 17.61 1.90 -14.39
N GLN A 59 17.86 0.62 -14.66
CA GLN A 59 16.81 -0.39 -14.79
C GLN A 59 16.10 -0.66 -13.46
N LEU A 60 16.84 -0.68 -12.36
CA LEU A 60 16.28 -0.85 -11.01
C LEU A 60 15.30 0.28 -10.68
N TRP A 61 15.66 1.54 -10.95
CA TRP A 61 14.78 2.69 -10.80
C TRP A 61 13.47 2.55 -11.60
N ILE A 62 13.58 2.22 -12.89
CA ILE A 62 12.42 2.06 -13.77
C ILE A 62 11.48 0.98 -13.24
N ARG A 63 12.05 -0.18 -12.84
CA ARG A 63 11.26 -1.32 -12.36
C ARG A 63 10.63 -1.07 -10.99
N GLY A 64 11.36 -0.42 -10.08
CA GLY A 64 10.84 -0.03 -8.76
C GLY A 64 9.65 0.89 -8.89
N ARG A 65 9.79 1.97 -9.67
CA ARG A 65 8.71 2.91 -9.95
C ARG A 65 7.50 2.23 -10.60
N TYR A 66 7.72 1.37 -11.59
CA TYR A 66 6.66 0.62 -12.26
C TYR A 66 5.93 -0.31 -11.29
N THR A 67 6.67 -1.02 -10.43
CA THR A 67 6.08 -1.90 -9.42
C THR A 67 5.21 -1.12 -8.44
N THR A 68 5.72 -0.01 -7.91
CA THR A 68 4.97 0.84 -6.97
C THR A 68 3.69 1.37 -7.62
N LEU A 69 3.76 1.78 -8.89
CA LEU A 69 2.59 2.24 -9.64
C LEU A 69 1.48 1.18 -9.66
N HIS A 70 1.83 -0.09 -9.90
CA HIS A 70 0.89 -1.21 -9.94
C HIS A 70 0.47 -1.75 -8.56
N CYS A 71 1.09 -1.26 -7.51
CA CYS A 71 0.68 -1.46 -6.12
C CYS A 71 -0.04 -0.24 -5.55
N THR A 72 -0.49 0.69 -6.41
CA THR A 72 -1.21 1.90 -5.99
C THR A 72 -2.50 2.04 -6.79
N HIS A 73 -3.62 1.77 -6.14
CA HIS A 73 -4.96 1.94 -6.69
C HIS A 73 -5.75 2.92 -5.80
N ASP A 74 -6.80 2.48 -5.13
CA ASP A 74 -7.53 3.30 -4.14
C ASP A 74 -6.75 3.46 -2.83
N ALA A 75 -5.77 2.61 -2.61
CA ALA A 75 -4.85 2.59 -1.50
C ALA A 75 -3.52 2.00 -1.96
N TRP A 76 -2.49 2.08 -1.14
CA TRP A 76 -1.26 1.31 -1.37
C TRP A 76 -1.50 -0.17 -1.08
N GLU A 77 -0.89 -1.02 -1.86
CA GLU A 77 -1.01 -2.46 -1.75
C GLU A 77 0.36 -3.08 -1.57
N ASP A 78 0.48 -4.06 -0.68
CA ASP A 78 1.67 -4.90 -0.55
C ASP A 78 1.99 -5.61 -1.86
N CYS A 79 0.96 -6.03 -2.57
CA CYS A 79 1.07 -6.66 -3.87
C CYS A 79 -0.26 -6.55 -4.64
N PRO A 80 -0.23 -6.51 -5.99
CA PRO A 80 -1.44 -6.44 -6.80
C PRO A 80 -2.10 -7.82 -7.01
N GLY A 81 -1.83 -8.78 -6.15
CA GLY A 81 -2.20 -10.18 -6.30
C GLY A 81 -2.97 -10.78 -5.13
N ARG A 82 -2.25 -11.34 -4.18
CA ARG A 82 -2.83 -12.19 -3.14
C ARG A 82 -3.60 -11.40 -2.09
N GLU A 83 -2.99 -10.38 -1.49
CA GLU A 83 -3.56 -9.69 -0.32
C GLU A 83 -4.19 -8.36 -0.67
N LYS A 84 -3.51 -7.51 -1.43
CA LYS A 84 -3.94 -6.15 -1.78
C LYS A 84 -4.24 -5.29 -0.55
N ARG A 85 -3.43 -5.44 0.50
CA ARG A 85 -3.65 -4.79 1.79
C ARG A 85 -2.68 -3.63 1.98
N GLN A 86 -3.17 -2.57 2.57
CA GLN A 86 -2.38 -1.40 2.92
C GLN A 86 -1.71 -1.59 4.29
N TRP A 87 -0.60 -2.36 4.31
CA TRP A 87 0.18 -2.59 5.52
C TRP A 87 0.89 -1.33 5.99
N LEU A 88 0.85 -1.06 7.30
CA LEU A 88 1.44 0.16 7.85
C LEU A 88 2.96 0.18 7.75
N GLY A 89 3.62 -0.98 7.86
CA GLY A 89 5.07 -1.09 7.71
C GLY A 89 5.53 -0.87 6.29
N ASP A 90 4.77 -1.36 5.30
CA ASP A 90 5.03 -1.11 3.88
C ASP A 90 4.83 0.37 3.52
N GLY A 91 3.94 1.04 4.25
CA GLY A 91 3.57 2.43 3.97
C GLY A 91 4.73 3.42 3.99
N ILE A 92 5.76 3.26 4.83
CA ILE A 92 6.92 4.14 4.78
C ILE A 92 7.75 3.92 3.51
N VAL A 93 7.86 2.68 3.04
CA VAL A 93 8.60 2.34 1.82
C VAL A 93 7.87 2.90 0.61
N HIS A 94 6.54 2.69 0.51
CA HIS A 94 5.70 3.29 -0.51
C HIS A 94 5.86 4.81 -0.52
N TYR A 95 5.72 5.45 0.63
CA TYR A 95 5.85 6.90 0.74
C TYR A 95 7.19 7.42 0.19
N LEU A 96 8.30 6.79 0.58
CA LEU A 96 9.63 7.22 0.12
C LEU A 96 9.82 7.05 -1.38
N ILE A 97 9.25 6.00 -1.97
CA ILE A 97 9.27 5.78 -3.42
C ILE A 97 8.38 6.80 -4.11
N ASP A 98 7.16 7.03 -3.61
CA ASP A 98 6.20 7.98 -4.17
C ASP A 98 6.75 9.40 -4.16
N ALA A 99 7.32 9.84 -3.04
CA ALA A 99 7.96 11.16 -2.93
C ALA A 99 9.10 11.33 -3.94
N ALA A 100 9.89 10.28 -4.19
CA ALA A 100 11.00 10.32 -5.13
C ALA A 100 10.56 10.21 -6.61
N ALA A 101 9.51 9.40 -6.88
CA ALA A 101 9.13 9.03 -8.25
C ALA A 101 7.95 9.85 -8.79
N PHE A 102 6.98 10.19 -7.94
CA PHE A 102 5.71 10.81 -8.34
C PHE A 102 5.50 12.21 -7.74
N GLY A 103 6.30 12.60 -6.76
CA GLY A 103 6.34 13.95 -6.22
C GLY A 103 4.99 14.42 -5.69
N SER A 104 4.56 15.60 -6.14
CA SER A 104 3.31 16.20 -5.68
C SER A 104 2.05 15.46 -6.13
N SER A 105 2.13 14.67 -7.17
CA SER A 105 0.98 13.97 -7.74
C SER A 105 0.50 12.78 -6.91
N SER A 106 1.33 12.23 -6.01
CA SER A 106 0.96 11.17 -5.07
C SER A 106 0.40 11.69 -3.74
N GLN A 107 0.54 12.96 -3.41
CA GLN A 107 0.20 13.51 -2.09
C GLN A 107 -1.22 13.20 -1.60
N ALA A 108 -2.17 13.00 -2.50
CA ALA A 108 -3.53 12.67 -2.10
C ALA A 108 -3.63 11.25 -1.53
N VAL A 109 -2.98 10.26 -2.15
CA VAL A 109 -2.93 8.88 -1.66
C VAL A 109 -2.05 8.78 -0.42
N ASP A 110 -0.93 9.51 -0.36
CA ASP A 110 -0.06 9.61 0.82
C ASP A 110 -0.85 10.07 2.05
N ARG A 111 -1.61 11.15 1.90
CA ARG A 111 -2.47 11.71 2.94
C ARG A 111 -3.59 10.75 3.36
N GLN A 112 -4.18 10.07 2.39
CA GLN A 112 -5.21 9.07 2.64
C GLN A 112 -4.68 7.92 3.48
N PHE A 113 -3.50 7.39 3.16
CA PHE A 113 -2.83 6.37 3.97
C PHE A 113 -2.68 6.81 5.42
N LEU A 114 -2.14 8.01 5.66
CA LEU A 114 -1.92 8.52 7.01
C LEU A 114 -3.22 8.63 7.82
N ARG A 115 -4.31 9.06 7.19
CA ARG A 115 -5.63 9.20 7.83
C ARG A 115 -6.29 7.86 8.11
N GLN A 116 -6.32 6.97 7.13
CA GLN A 116 -6.92 5.64 7.27
C GLN A 116 -6.22 4.83 8.36
N ALA A 117 -4.90 4.92 8.44
CA ALA A 117 -4.14 4.32 9.53
C ALA A 117 -4.56 4.90 10.89
N ALA A 118 -4.63 6.23 11.03
CA ALA A 118 -5.07 6.88 12.27
C ALA A 118 -6.50 6.47 12.68
N GLU A 119 -7.42 6.37 11.71
CA GLU A 119 -8.81 5.94 11.91
C GLU A 119 -8.94 4.48 12.37
N SER A 120 -7.94 3.65 12.09
CA SER A 120 -7.89 2.24 12.52
C SER A 120 -7.47 2.06 13.98
N GLN A 121 -7.19 3.16 14.71
CA GLN A 121 -6.62 3.09 16.05
C GLN A 121 -7.52 2.37 17.05
N ARG A 122 -6.93 1.44 17.74
CA ARG A 122 -7.55 0.64 18.80
C ARG A 122 -7.65 1.42 20.10
N THR A 123 -8.45 0.91 21.03
CA THR A 123 -8.63 1.50 22.36
C THR A 123 -7.37 1.48 23.22
N ASP A 124 -6.44 0.54 22.96
CA ASP A 124 -5.15 0.46 23.66
C ASP A 124 -4.13 1.50 23.14
N GLY A 125 -4.37 2.09 21.98
CA GLY A 125 -3.53 3.12 21.36
C GLY A 125 -2.76 2.65 20.13
N LEU A 126 -2.66 1.34 19.87
CA LEU A 126 -2.07 0.84 18.65
C LEU A 126 -3.02 0.94 17.46
N LEU A 127 -2.45 1.10 16.28
CA LEU A 127 -3.15 1.01 15.01
C LEU A 127 -3.27 -0.44 14.58
N GLN A 128 -4.22 -0.74 13.72
CA GLN A 128 -4.28 -2.02 13.02
C GLN A 128 -3.02 -2.22 12.16
N MET A 129 -2.61 -3.46 11.93
CA MET A 129 -1.43 -3.75 11.12
C MET A 129 -1.57 -3.33 9.65
N PHE A 130 -2.79 -3.23 9.15
CA PHE A 130 -3.15 -2.67 7.85
C PHE A 130 -4.50 -1.95 7.93
N ALA A 131 -4.67 -0.90 7.14
CA ALA A 131 -5.88 -0.08 7.11
C ALA A 131 -6.04 0.64 5.76
N PRO A 132 -7.21 0.55 5.10
CA PRO A 132 -8.38 -0.23 5.50
C PRO A 132 -8.10 -1.75 5.46
N GLY A 133 -8.88 -2.52 6.19
CA GLY A 133 -8.67 -3.95 6.26
C GLY A 133 -9.87 -4.71 6.78
N ASP A 134 -9.84 -6.02 6.55
CA ASP A 134 -10.87 -6.99 6.89
C ASP A 134 -10.67 -7.65 8.27
N HIS A 135 -9.67 -7.21 9.02
CA HIS A 135 -9.26 -7.82 10.30
C HIS A 135 -9.77 -6.99 11.47
N HIS A 136 -11.02 -7.23 11.88
CA HIS A 136 -11.69 -6.42 12.90
C HIS A 136 -11.33 -6.78 14.34
N ASN A 137 -10.91 -8.01 14.59
CA ASN A 137 -10.69 -8.49 15.94
C ASN A 137 -9.22 -8.79 16.16
N GLY A 138 -8.49 -7.74 16.40
CA GLY A 138 -7.09 -7.68 16.64
C GLY A 138 -6.49 -8.68 17.59
N GLY A 139 -6.44 -9.94 17.17
CA GLY A 139 -5.56 -10.91 17.81
C GLY A 139 -4.11 -10.70 17.41
N VAL A 140 -3.86 -10.16 16.19
CA VAL A 140 -2.51 -9.98 15.66
C VAL A 140 -2.26 -8.50 15.42
N ILE A 141 -1.18 -8.00 15.97
CA ILE A 141 -0.65 -6.66 15.74
C ILE A 141 0.83 -6.78 15.42
N ILE A 142 1.32 -5.81 14.66
CA ILE A 142 2.76 -5.65 14.38
C ILE A 142 3.16 -4.29 14.96
N PRO A 143 3.64 -4.24 16.21
CA PRO A 143 3.82 -2.98 16.92
C PRO A 143 4.77 -2.02 16.25
N ASP A 144 5.90 -2.48 15.70
CA ASP A 144 6.87 -1.66 14.98
C ASP A 144 6.29 -1.01 13.72
N PHE A 145 5.26 -1.58 13.10
CA PHE A 145 4.55 -0.93 11.99
C PHE A 145 3.91 0.41 12.38
N ASN A 146 3.53 0.56 13.66
CA ASN A 146 3.07 1.84 14.18
C ASN A 146 4.18 2.89 14.17
N LEU A 147 5.41 2.50 14.51
CA LEU A 147 6.57 3.39 14.46
C LEU A 147 6.92 3.74 13.01
N HIS A 148 6.83 2.79 12.09
CA HIS A 148 6.99 3.04 10.65
C HIS A 148 5.97 4.04 10.12
N TRP A 149 4.70 3.94 10.52
CA TRP A 149 3.68 4.92 10.17
C TRP A 149 3.99 6.33 10.72
N ILE A 150 4.47 6.43 11.97
CA ILE A 150 4.90 7.70 12.56
C ILE A 150 6.08 8.29 11.77
N CYS A 151 7.03 7.45 11.36
CA CYS A 151 8.14 7.88 10.50
C CYS A 151 7.64 8.35 9.12
N ALA A 152 6.68 7.66 8.51
CA ALA A 152 6.06 8.09 7.26
C ALA A 152 5.37 9.45 7.41
N ALA A 153 4.63 9.66 8.52
CA ALA A 153 3.99 10.95 8.81
C ALA A 153 5.03 12.09 8.96
N ARG A 154 6.16 11.81 9.61
CA ARG A 154 7.27 12.77 9.70
C ARG A 154 7.84 13.11 8.33
N HIS A 155 8.11 12.12 7.49
CA HIS A 155 8.61 12.35 6.14
C HIS A 155 7.61 13.13 5.29
N TYR A 156 6.32 12.79 5.38
CA TYR A 156 5.25 13.52 4.71
C TYR A 156 5.25 15.01 5.11
N LEU A 157 5.33 15.31 6.40
CA LEU A 157 5.39 16.70 6.87
C LEU A 157 6.61 17.44 6.31
N LEU A 158 7.78 16.80 6.33
CA LEU A 158 9.02 17.42 5.87
C LEU A 158 9.02 17.71 4.36
N HIS A 159 8.41 16.85 3.57
CA HIS A 159 8.36 17.02 2.11
C HIS A 159 7.23 17.94 1.64
N THR A 160 6.08 17.94 2.34
CA THR A 160 4.89 18.64 1.86
C THR A 160 4.59 19.94 2.62
N GLY A 161 5.03 20.05 3.87
CA GLY A 161 4.63 21.15 4.75
C GLY A 161 3.15 21.11 5.19
N ASP A 162 2.43 19.99 4.96
CA ASP A 162 1.00 19.86 5.28
C ASP A 162 0.77 19.67 6.79
N VAL A 163 0.90 20.77 7.53
CA VAL A 163 0.67 20.83 8.97
C VAL A 163 -0.78 20.46 9.32
N ALA A 164 -1.74 20.75 8.44
CA ALA A 164 -3.15 20.50 8.71
C ALA A 164 -3.46 18.99 8.80
N THR A 165 -2.91 18.19 7.88
CA THR A 165 -3.03 16.73 7.94
C THR A 165 -2.35 16.18 9.19
N ILE A 166 -1.15 16.64 9.51
CA ILE A 166 -0.42 16.17 10.70
C ILE A 166 -1.17 16.52 11.98
N ALA A 167 -1.74 17.73 12.09
CA ALA A 167 -2.55 18.10 13.26
C ALA A 167 -3.77 17.18 13.47
N GLN A 168 -4.38 16.70 12.38
CA GLN A 168 -5.51 15.76 12.46
C GLN A 168 -5.10 14.38 13.02
N ILE A 169 -3.92 13.88 12.65
CA ILE A 169 -3.47 12.54 13.09
C ILE A 169 -2.63 12.58 14.37
N LEU A 170 -2.19 13.76 14.82
CA LEU A 170 -1.32 13.91 15.99
C LEU A 170 -1.85 13.24 17.26
N PRO A 171 -3.17 13.30 17.59
CA PRO A 171 -3.69 12.57 18.73
C PRO A 171 -3.49 11.05 18.63
N ALA A 172 -3.54 10.48 17.42
CA ALA A 172 -3.29 9.08 17.21
C ALA A 172 -1.80 8.74 17.39
N VAL A 173 -0.91 9.59 16.88
CA VAL A 173 0.55 9.48 17.10
C VAL A 173 0.86 9.47 18.61
N GLN A 174 0.30 10.42 19.36
CA GLN A 174 0.54 10.53 20.80
C GLN A 174 0.08 9.29 21.56
N ARG A 175 -1.12 8.76 21.26
CA ARG A 175 -1.63 7.54 21.91
C ARG A 175 -0.78 6.31 21.55
N SER A 176 -0.30 6.23 20.32
CA SER A 176 0.59 5.14 19.89
C SER A 176 1.92 5.21 20.65
N LEU A 177 2.57 6.37 20.71
CA LEU A 177 3.82 6.54 21.47
C LEU A 177 3.63 6.25 22.98
N ALA A 178 2.53 6.69 23.57
CA ALA A 178 2.21 6.40 24.96
C ALA A 178 2.02 4.88 25.22
N TRP A 179 1.57 4.12 24.22
CA TRP A 179 1.54 2.66 24.32
C TRP A 179 2.96 2.09 24.42
N PHE A 180 3.88 2.51 23.56
CA PHE A 180 5.28 2.07 23.60
C PHE A 180 5.97 2.46 24.90
N GLU A 181 5.73 3.65 25.44
CA GLU A 181 6.25 4.08 26.73
C GLU A 181 5.80 3.15 27.86
N ARG A 182 4.52 2.78 27.89
CA ARG A 182 3.98 1.85 28.90
C ARG A 182 4.56 0.43 28.82
N GLN A 183 4.96 0.00 27.63
CA GLN A 183 5.52 -1.34 27.40
C GLN A 183 7.07 -1.36 27.51
N SER A 184 7.69 -0.23 27.79
CA SER A 184 9.15 -0.13 27.95
C SER A 184 9.56 -0.28 29.41
N ASP A 185 10.67 -0.98 29.64
CA ASP A 185 11.31 -1.06 30.94
C ASP A 185 12.16 0.20 31.25
N GLN A 186 12.82 0.20 32.42
CA GLN A 186 13.68 1.32 32.85
C GLN A 186 14.86 1.59 31.90
N ARG A 187 15.21 0.63 31.04
CA ARG A 187 16.26 0.76 30.01
C ARG A 187 15.72 1.30 28.69
N GLY A 188 14.40 1.52 28.58
CA GLY A 188 13.74 1.91 27.34
C GLY A 188 13.55 0.75 26.34
N LEU A 189 13.64 -0.50 26.82
CA LEU A 189 13.45 -1.68 25.98
C LEU A 189 12.03 -2.22 26.13
N MET A 190 11.44 -2.63 25.03
CA MET A 190 10.15 -3.33 25.00
C MET A 190 10.28 -4.66 25.73
N VAL A 191 9.46 -4.89 26.74
CA VAL A 191 9.57 -6.09 27.62
C VAL A 191 8.42 -7.05 27.52
N ASP A 192 7.27 -6.63 27.06
CA ASP A 192 6.10 -7.48 26.90
C ASP A 192 5.28 -7.00 25.70
N VAL A 193 5.42 -7.69 24.58
CA VAL A 193 4.70 -7.36 23.35
C VAL A 193 3.51 -8.32 23.23
N PRO A 194 2.31 -7.89 23.68
CA PRO A 194 1.13 -8.74 23.60
C PRO A 194 0.74 -8.98 22.15
N HIS A 195 0.23 -10.17 21.88
CA HIS A 195 -0.39 -10.55 20.61
C HIS A 195 0.52 -10.60 19.39
N TRP A 196 1.84 -10.68 19.58
CA TRP A 196 2.74 -11.03 18.51
C TRP A 196 2.64 -12.53 18.21
N HIS A 197 1.95 -12.89 17.15
CA HIS A 197 1.88 -14.27 16.65
C HIS A 197 2.04 -14.22 15.12
N PHE A 198 3.22 -14.54 14.67
CA PHE A 198 3.48 -14.98 13.30
C PHE A 198 3.92 -16.42 13.32
#